data_8b63ce6fe928762722d0a1e37353689d
#
_entry.id   8b63ce6fe928762722d0a1e37353689d
#
_cell.length_a   1.000
_cell.length_b   1.000
_cell.length_c   1.000
_cell.angle_alpha   90.00
_cell.angle_beta   90.00
_cell.angle_gamma   90.00
#
_symmetry.space_group_name_H-M   'P 1'
#
loop_
_entity.id
_entity.type
_entity.pdbx_description
1 polymer ?
#
loop_
_entity_poly.entity_id
_entity_poly.type
_entity_poly.pdbx_seq_one_letter_code
_entity_poly.pdbx_strand_id
1 'polypeptide(L)'
;MRDVAIIATAQTKHVRSATKVNEVELIQPVIQEVIERSGVARHDFDFTCSGSSDYLAGQPFSFVMTLDAVGAWPPISESHVEMDGAWALYEAWVKIQTA
;
A
#
# COMPACT_ATOMS: atom_id res chain seq x y z
N MET A 1 19.49 -16.11 1.96
CA MET A 1 18.23 -15.41 1.61
C MET A 1 17.20 -15.69 2.69
N ARG A 2 16.51 -14.68 3.17
CA ARG A 2 15.49 -14.85 4.20
C ARG A 2 14.18 -15.33 3.61
N ASP A 3 13.48 -16.20 4.30
CA ASP A 3 12.13 -16.57 3.94
C ASP A 3 11.18 -15.40 4.25
N VAL A 4 10.19 -15.20 3.40
CA VAL A 4 9.20 -14.12 3.56
C VAL A 4 7.81 -14.75 3.50
N ALA A 5 6.95 -14.36 4.44
CA ALA A 5 5.58 -14.84 4.50
C ALA A 5 4.61 -13.70 4.21
N ILE A 6 3.55 -14.00 3.48
CA ILE A 6 2.40 -13.10 3.33
C ILE A 6 1.38 -13.51 4.41
N ILE A 7 1.16 -12.62 5.38
CA ILE A 7 0.33 -12.95 6.56
C ILE A 7 -1.12 -12.51 6.42
N ALA A 8 -1.41 -11.59 5.51
CA ALA A 8 -2.78 -11.14 5.28
C ALA A 8 -2.88 -10.46 3.91
N THR A 9 -4.06 -10.51 3.33
CA THR A 9 -4.38 -9.81 2.09
C THR A 9 -5.77 -9.20 2.19
N ALA A 10 -5.99 -8.11 1.44
CA ALA A 10 -7.29 -7.49 1.31
C ALA A 10 -7.40 -6.84 -0.08
N GLN A 11 -8.61 -6.69 -0.57
CA GLN A 11 -8.86 -6.21 -1.91
C GLN A 11 -10.24 -5.57 -1.99
N THR A 12 -10.37 -4.46 -2.73
CA THR A 12 -11.68 -3.91 -3.06
C THR A 12 -12.35 -4.77 -4.13
N LYS A 13 -13.67 -4.68 -4.20
CA LYS A 13 -14.41 -5.25 -5.32
C LYS A 13 -13.96 -4.55 -6.61
N HIS A 14 -13.67 -5.32 -7.64
CA HIS A 14 -13.34 -4.75 -8.95
C HIS A 14 -14.57 -4.12 -9.58
N VAL A 15 -14.45 -2.87 -10.00
CA VAL A 15 -15.49 -2.13 -10.72
C VAL A 15 -14.87 -1.52 -11.96
N ARG A 16 -15.70 -1.29 -12.97
CA ARG A 16 -15.22 -0.69 -14.23
C ARG A 16 -14.77 0.76 -14.03
N SER A 17 -15.44 1.49 -13.15
CA SER A 17 -15.11 2.87 -12.85
C SER A 17 -15.58 3.21 -11.44
N ALA A 18 -14.67 3.69 -10.60
CA ALA A 18 -14.95 4.12 -9.23
C ALA A 18 -15.27 5.62 -9.24
N THR A 19 -16.48 5.99 -9.66
CA THR A 19 -16.85 7.39 -9.89
C THR A 19 -17.32 8.13 -8.63
N LYS A 20 -17.58 7.41 -7.53
CA LYS A 20 -18.16 8.00 -6.31
C LYS A 20 -17.16 8.21 -5.19
N VAL A 21 -15.91 7.80 -5.36
CA VAL A 21 -14.87 7.84 -4.32
C VAL A 21 -13.59 8.39 -4.90
N ASN A 22 -12.78 9.05 -4.07
CA ASN A 22 -11.42 9.43 -4.44
C ASN A 22 -10.45 8.30 -4.11
N GLU A 23 -9.15 8.49 -4.40
CA GLU A 23 -8.14 7.45 -4.19
C GLU A 23 -7.99 7.06 -2.72
N VAL A 24 -8.03 8.03 -1.81
CA VAL A 24 -7.93 7.76 -0.37
C VAL A 24 -9.13 6.94 0.09
N GLU A 25 -10.33 7.32 -0.32
CA GLU A 25 -11.56 6.60 0.02
C GLU A 25 -11.59 5.19 -0.57
N LEU A 26 -10.91 4.99 -1.70
CA LEU A 26 -10.85 3.68 -2.34
C LEU A 26 -9.90 2.74 -1.58
N ILE A 27 -8.73 3.23 -1.17
CA ILE A 27 -7.68 2.38 -0.60
C ILE A 27 -7.73 2.26 0.93
N GLN A 28 -8.23 3.26 1.62
CA GLN A 28 -8.24 3.27 3.09
C GLN A 28 -8.97 2.06 3.70
N PRO A 29 -10.16 1.67 3.24
CA PRO A 29 -10.83 0.49 3.78
C PRO A 29 -10.04 -0.80 3.59
N VAL A 30 -9.31 -0.91 2.48
CA VAL A 30 -8.46 -2.07 2.18
C VAL A 30 -7.30 -2.14 3.17
N ILE A 31 -6.66 -1.02 3.43
CA ILE A 31 -5.55 -0.93 4.38
C ILE A 31 -6.04 -1.29 5.79
N GLN A 32 -7.16 -0.74 6.20
CA GLN A 32 -7.75 -1.07 7.52
C GLN A 32 -8.06 -2.55 7.63
N GLU A 33 -8.65 -3.15 6.61
CA GLU A 33 -9.00 -4.56 6.60
C GLU A 33 -7.76 -5.45 6.69
N VAL A 34 -6.70 -5.15 5.94
CA VAL A 34 -5.50 -5.96 5.96
C VAL A 34 -4.77 -5.86 7.30
N ILE A 35 -4.77 -4.69 7.91
CA ILE A 35 -4.20 -4.51 9.26
C ILE A 35 -4.97 -5.34 10.27
N GLU A 36 -6.30 -5.29 10.25
CA GLU A 36 -7.14 -6.09 11.16
C GLU A 36 -6.91 -7.58 10.96
N ARG A 37 -6.88 -8.05 9.72
CA ARG A 37 -6.65 -9.46 9.41
C ARG A 37 -5.27 -9.95 9.82
N SER A 38 -4.26 -9.07 9.77
CA SER A 38 -2.90 -9.44 10.17
C SER A 38 -2.75 -9.65 11.68
N GLY A 39 -3.62 -9.02 12.47
CA GLY A 39 -3.50 -9.01 13.93
C GLY A 39 -2.33 -8.18 14.43
N VAL A 40 -1.69 -7.39 13.58
CA VAL A 40 -0.54 -6.54 13.92
C VAL A 40 -1.00 -5.09 13.98
N ALA A 41 -0.61 -4.37 15.02
CA ALA A 41 -0.95 -2.96 15.15
C ALA A 41 -0.21 -2.12 14.11
N ARG A 42 -0.84 -1.02 13.65
CA ARG A 42 -0.27 -0.15 12.63
C ARG A 42 1.18 0.27 12.94
N HIS A 43 1.42 0.67 14.18
CA HIS A 43 2.75 1.17 14.57
C HIS A 43 3.83 0.09 14.64
N ASP A 44 3.47 -1.18 14.53
CA ASP A 44 4.42 -2.29 14.48
C ASP A 44 4.86 -2.63 13.06
N PHE A 45 4.31 -1.96 12.05
CA PHE A 45 4.79 -2.08 10.67
C PHE A 45 5.97 -1.14 10.47
N ASP A 46 7.09 -1.69 10.02
CA ASP A 46 8.33 -0.93 9.84
C ASP A 46 8.43 -0.26 8.48
N PHE A 47 7.71 -0.76 7.49
CA PHE A 47 7.86 -0.29 6.12
C PHE A 47 6.56 -0.47 5.33
N THR A 48 6.25 0.53 4.52
CA THR A 48 5.15 0.45 3.55
C THR A 48 5.65 0.76 2.15
N CYS A 49 5.10 0.09 1.16
CA CYS A 49 5.44 0.36 -0.23
C CYS A 49 4.16 0.40 -1.06
N SER A 50 3.97 1.48 -1.78
CA SER A 50 2.87 1.62 -2.72
C SER A 50 3.35 1.47 -4.15
N GLY A 51 2.49 0.96 -5.01
CA GLY A 51 2.75 0.87 -6.44
C GLY A 51 1.57 1.40 -7.21
N SER A 52 1.82 2.34 -8.09
CA SER A 52 0.79 2.93 -8.96
C SER A 52 1.46 3.61 -10.14
N SER A 53 0.67 3.93 -11.16
CA SER A 53 1.16 4.68 -12.30
C SER A 53 0.50 6.05 -12.33
N ASP A 54 1.28 7.11 -12.21
CA ASP A 54 0.78 8.48 -12.27
C ASP A 54 0.08 8.74 -13.59
N TYR A 55 0.59 8.17 -14.67
CA TYR A 55 -0.02 8.29 -16.00
C TYR A 55 -1.44 7.72 -16.01
N LEU A 56 -1.63 6.54 -15.44
CA LEU A 56 -2.94 5.88 -15.39
C LEU A 56 -3.86 6.55 -14.36
N ALA A 57 -3.30 7.08 -13.29
CA ALA A 57 -4.07 7.80 -12.27
C ALA A 57 -4.52 9.19 -12.76
N GLY A 58 -3.89 9.70 -13.81
CA GLY A 58 -4.24 10.99 -14.38
C GLY A 58 -3.74 12.19 -13.58
N GLN A 59 -2.81 11.96 -12.64
CA GLN A 59 -2.24 13.03 -11.82
C GLN A 59 -0.84 12.66 -11.35
N PRO A 60 0.06 13.65 -11.15
CA PRO A 60 1.39 13.37 -10.61
C PRO A 60 1.33 13.08 -9.12
N PHE A 61 2.33 12.35 -8.64
CA PHE A 61 2.49 12.05 -7.21
C PHE A 61 1.28 11.37 -6.56
N SER A 62 0.66 10.42 -7.26
CA SER A 62 -0.50 9.69 -6.73
C SER A 62 -0.20 8.94 -5.43
N PHE A 63 1.08 8.64 -5.12
CA PHE A 63 1.47 7.98 -3.88
C PHE A 63 1.12 8.79 -2.63
N VAL A 64 0.98 10.10 -2.73
CA VAL A 64 0.60 10.96 -1.60
C VAL A 64 -0.74 10.53 -1.03
N MET A 65 -1.66 10.11 -1.88
CA MET A 65 -2.97 9.60 -1.45
C MET A 65 -2.85 8.34 -0.60
N THR A 66 -1.88 7.49 -0.92
CA THR A 66 -1.62 6.27 -0.14
C THR A 66 -1.07 6.62 1.25
N LEU A 67 -0.21 7.63 1.36
CA LEU A 67 0.28 8.10 2.66
C LEU A 67 -0.87 8.54 3.57
N ASP A 68 -1.83 9.27 3.02
CA ASP A 68 -3.02 9.70 3.78
C ASP A 68 -3.84 8.49 4.25
N ALA A 69 -3.98 7.48 3.40
CA ALA A 69 -4.76 6.28 3.72
C ALA A 69 -4.08 5.42 4.79
N VAL A 70 -2.76 5.31 4.76
CA VAL A 70 -1.98 4.57 5.76
C VAL A 70 -1.94 5.34 7.08
N GLY A 71 -1.94 6.65 7.02
CA GLY A 71 -1.79 7.54 8.16
C GLY A 71 -0.39 8.12 8.21
N ALA A 72 -0.30 9.45 8.08
CA ALA A 72 0.98 10.14 8.02
C ALA A 72 1.67 10.25 9.39
N TRP A 73 0.93 10.07 10.47
CA TRP A 73 1.47 10.24 11.82
C TRP A 73 0.98 9.14 12.76
N PRO A 74 1.83 8.48 13.55
CA PRO A 74 3.29 8.57 13.47
C PRO A 74 3.81 8.00 12.14
N PRO A 75 4.93 8.54 11.62
CA PRO A 75 5.42 8.14 10.31
C PRO A 75 5.95 6.70 10.31
N ILE A 76 5.75 6.03 9.20
CA ILE A 76 6.34 4.72 8.91
C ILE A 76 7.29 4.92 7.73
N SER A 77 8.42 4.23 7.72
CA SER A 77 9.30 4.25 6.55
C SER A 77 8.53 3.79 5.33
N GLU A 78 8.65 4.50 4.22
CA GLU A 78 7.83 4.25 3.05
C GLU A 78 8.61 4.39 1.75
N SER A 79 8.10 3.77 0.71
CA SER A 79 8.60 3.89 -0.64
C SER A 79 7.44 3.82 -1.61
N HIS A 80 7.67 4.28 -2.82
CA HIS A 80 6.71 4.20 -3.90
C HIS A 80 7.39 3.70 -5.17
N VAL A 81 6.69 2.88 -5.92
CA VAL A 81 7.14 2.37 -7.22
C VAL A 81 6.18 2.88 -8.29
N GLU A 82 6.72 3.57 -9.30
CA GLU A 82 5.95 4.09 -10.41
C GLU A 82 5.72 3.00 -11.46
N MET A 83 4.98 1.96 -11.08
CA MET A 83 4.52 0.90 -11.99
C MET A 83 3.24 0.28 -11.47
N ASP A 84 3.35 -0.75 -10.63
CA ASP A 84 2.17 -1.44 -10.12
C ASP A 84 2.45 -2.14 -8.79
N GLY A 85 1.42 -2.83 -8.28
CA GLY A 85 1.52 -3.53 -7.02
C GLY A 85 2.51 -4.70 -7.02
N ALA A 86 2.75 -5.32 -8.16
CA ALA A 86 3.73 -6.41 -8.26
C ALA A 86 5.13 -5.89 -8.00
N TRP A 87 5.47 -4.73 -8.53
CA TRP A 87 6.76 -4.09 -8.27
C TRP A 87 6.86 -3.60 -6.83
N ALA A 88 5.76 -3.13 -6.24
CA ALA A 88 5.73 -2.74 -4.83
C ALA A 88 5.98 -3.97 -3.92
N LEU A 89 5.41 -5.10 -4.26
CA LEU A 89 5.65 -6.35 -3.52
C LEU A 89 7.11 -6.77 -3.62
N TYR A 90 7.71 -6.66 -4.80
CA TYR A 90 9.13 -6.94 -5.01
C TYR A 90 10.01 -6.01 -4.18
N GLU A 91 9.72 -4.72 -4.16
CA GLU A 91 10.46 -3.74 -3.36
C GLU A 91 10.39 -4.08 -1.87
N ALA A 92 9.22 -4.44 -1.36
CA ALA A 92 9.06 -4.85 0.03
C ALA A 92 9.88 -6.11 0.34
N TRP A 93 9.89 -7.07 -0.58
CA TRP A 93 10.69 -8.27 -0.45
C TRP A 93 12.18 -7.95 -0.36
N VAL A 94 12.67 -7.07 -1.24
CA VAL A 94 14.08 -6.62 -1.23
C VAL A 94 14.42 -5.97 0.11
N LYS A 95 13.56 -5.13 0.65
CA LYS A 95 13.78 -4.50 1.96
C LYS A 95 13.95 -5.52 3.07
N ILE A 96 13.17 -6.59 3.06
CA ILE A 96 13.31 -7.66 4.04
C ILE A 96 14.67 -8.37 3.88
N GLN A 97 15.10 -8.58 2.64
CA GLN A 97 16.38 -9.25 2.38
C GLN A 97 17.59 -8.42 2.85
N THR A 98 17.46 -7.10 2.83
CA THR A 98 18.57 -6.18 3.18
C THR A 98 18.52 -5.67 4.62
N ALA A 99 17.49 -6.01 5.36
CA ALA A 99 17.33 -5.55 6.75
C ALA A 99 18.24 -6.26 7.73
#